data_a9436b5bc09375b80403be29d0100090
#
_entry.id   a9436b5bc09375b80403be29d0100090
#
_cell.length_a   1.000
_cell.length_b   1.000
_cell.length_c   1.000
_cell.angle_alpha   90.00
_cell.angle_beta   90.00
_cell.angle_gamma   90.00
#
_symmetry.space_group_name_H-M   'P 1'
#
loop_
_entity.id
_entity.type
_entity.pdbx_description
1 polymer ?
#
loop_
_entity_poly.entity_id
_entity_poly.type
_entity_poly.pdbx_seq_one_letter_code
_entity_poly.pdbx_strand_id
1 'polypeptide(L)'
;MSNIIGKLFTFTSFGESHGKGIGGIVDGCPSGVELNEVFIQNELNRRRPGQSDISTPRKEGDVVEFLSGIFEGKTTGTPIAFVIWNENQHSTDYDHLKEVYRPSHADYTYQQKYGIRDHRGGGRSSARETASRVVAGAIAKLVLKNMGIEITAYTSQVGHIVMTNSFESVDLSLIESNVVRCPEKDTAEKMIAYIKQLKEEGDSIGGIISCVIKGVPVGLGEPVFDKLQARLAQAMLSINATHGFDYGRGFEGVSLKGSEMNDAFVKVDDKVSTRTNNSGGIQGVISNGQDIYFRVLFKPVATIAKKQDTLDIHTNKIELEARGRHDPCVLPRAVAIVEAMTAMTLLDLYLIKS
;
A
#
# COMPACT_ATOMS: atom_id res chain seq x y z
N MET A 1 -18.63 7.77 3.84
CA MET A 1 -17.67 8.43 4.74
C MET A 1 -16.27 8.09 4.28
N SER A 2 -15.34 9.04 4.26
CA SER A 2 -14.04 8.89 3.55
C SER A 2 -12.88 8.35 4.40
N ASN A 3 -13.10 8.08 5.69
CA ASN A 3 -12.08 7.55 6.59
C ASN A 3 -12.36 6.12 7.05
N ILE A 4 -13.31 5.45 6.41
CA ILE A 4 -13.71 4.07 6.69
C ILE A 4 -13.61 3.26 5.41
N ILE A 5 -13.07 2.06 5.50
CA ILE A 5 -13.05 1.05 4.44
C ILE A 5 -13.65 -0.26 4.98
N GLY A 6 -14.23 -1.07 4.09
CA GLY A 6 -14.86 -2.35 4.42
C GLY A 6 -16.37 -2.24 4.69
N LYS A 7 -17.04 -3.38 4.74
CA LYS A 7 -18.49 -3.53 5.04
C LYS A 7 -18.72 -4.36 6.30
N LEU A 8 -18.12 -5.54 6.39
CA LEU A 8 -18.16 -6.44 7.54
C LEU A 8 -16.84 -6.40 8.33
N PHE A 9 -15.69 -6.46 7.65
CA PHE A 9 -14.41 -6.12 8.26
C PHE A 9 -14.11 -4.67 7.96
N THR A 10 -14.38 -3.78 8.90
CA THR A 10 -14.23 -2.34 8.70
C THR A 10 -12.99 -1.81 9.41
N PHE A 11 -12.37 -0.82 8.78
CA PHE A 11 -11.27 -0.08 9.37
C PHE A 11 -11.53 1.41 9.28
N THR A 12 -11.56 2.09 10.42
CA THR A 12 -11.65 3.56 10.54
C THR A 12 -10.31 4.13 10.95
N SER A 13 -9.72 5.01 10.15
CA SER A 13 -8.42 5.64 10.47
C SER A 13 -8.58 7.07 10.98
N PHE A 14 -7.72 7.49 11.91
CA PHE A 14 -7.66 8.85 12.44
C PHE A 14 -6.22 9.33 12.66
N GLY A 15 -6.08 10.63 12.97
CA GLY A 15 -4.81 11.26 13.28
C GLY A 15 -4.06 11.84 12.08
N GLU A 16 -3.11 12.72 12.34
CA GLU A 16 -2.32 13.48 11.37
C GLU A 16 -0.81 13.29 11.59
N SER A 17 -0.03 13.58 10.54
CA SER A 17 1.43 13.37 10.56
C SER A 17 2.17 14.18 11.63
N HIS A 18 1.63 15.32 12.03
CA HIS A 18 2.17 16.22 13.05
C HIS A 18 1.19 16.45 14.22
N GLY A 19 0.14 15.61 14.34
CA GLY A 19 -0.68 15.48 15.52
C GLY A 19 0.03 14.67 16.61
N LYS A 20 -0.65 14.41 17.74
CA LYS A 20 -0.11 13.61 18.85
C LYS A 20 0.17 12.16 18.43
N GLY A 21 -0.68 11.61 17.57
CA GLY A 21 -0.57 10.23 17.08
C GLY A 21 -1.49 9.98 15.90
N ILE A 22 -1.35 8.79 15.34
CA ILE A 22 -2.26 8.21 14.36
C ILE A 22 -2.79 6.90 14.92
N GLY A 23 -3.91 6.44 14.44
CA GLY A 23 -4.47 5.17 14.91
C GLY A 23 -5.67 4.74 14.09
N GLY A 24 -6.36 3.75 14.60
CA GLY A 24 -7.55 3.24 13.96
C GLY A 24 -8.39 2.36 14.85
N ILE A 25 -9.58 2.06 14.34
CA ILE A 25 -10.51 1.10 14.92
C ILE A 25 -10.81 0.07 13.84
N VAL A 26 -10.53 -1.20 14.14
CA VAL A 26 -10.96 -2.36 13.37
C VAL A 26 -12.22 -2.92 14.01
N ASP A 27 -13.27 -3.08 13.24
CA ASP A 27 -14.51 -3.72 13.68
C ASP A 27 -14.87 -4.88 12.74
N GLY A 28 -15.62 -5.88 13.26
CA GLY A 28 -15.97 -7.08 12.52
C GLY A 28 -14.82 -8.11 12.39
N CYS A 29 -13.76 -7.98 13.18
CA CYS A 29 -12.76 -9.04 13.28
C CYS A 29 -13.36 -10.24 14.03
N PRO A 30 -13.27 -11.49 13.48
CA PRO A 30 -13.74 -12.68 14.19
C PRO A 30 -13.12 -12.82 15.58
N SER A 31 -13.89 -13.33 16.55
CA SER A 31 -13.38 -13.61 17.89
C SER A 31 -12.47 -14.84 17.92
N GLY A 32 -11.59 -14.90 18.93
CA GLY A 32 -10.71 -16.05 19.16
C GLY A 32 -9.49 -16.15 18.25
N VAL A 33 -9.24 -15.15 17.41
CA VAL A 33 -8.02 -15.09 16.58
C VAL A 33 -6.85 -14.74 17.48
N GLU A 34 -5.77 -15.54 17.43
CA GLU A 34 -4.52 -15.25 18.15
C GLU A 34 -3.87 -13.99 17.56
N LEU A 35 -3.76 -12.94 18.38
CA LEU A 35 -3.16 -11.67 17.98
C LEU A 35 -1.66 -11.72 18.28
N ASN A 36 -0.87 -11.98 17.25
CA ASN A 36 0.58 -11.98 17.35
C ASN A 36 1.13 -10.55 17.22
N GLU A 37 1.35 -9.88 18.34
CA GLU A 37 1.84 -8.49 18.38
C GLU A 37 3.24 -8.36 17.74
N VAL A 38 4.09 -9.38 17.87
CA VAL A 38 5.43 -9.38 17.23
C VAL A 38 5.29 -9.39 15.70
N PHE A 39 4.37 -10.17 15.17
CA PHE A 39 4.09 -10.17 13.74
C PHE A 39 3.58 -8.79 13.28
N ILE A 40 2.63 -8.19 14.00
CA ILE A 40 2.08 -6.86 13.67
C ILE A 40 3.19 -5.80 13.71
N GLN A 41 4.04 -5.83 14.73
CA GLN A 41 5.17 -4.92 14.84
C GLN A 41 6.18 -5.11 13.70
N ASN A 42 6.44 -6.34 13.26
CA ASN A 42 7.31 -6.62 12.11
C ASN A 42 6.72 -6.06 10.81
N GLU A 43 5.41 -6.16 10.59
CA GLU A 43 4.75 -5.52 9.45
C GLU A 43 4.90 -3.98 9.48
N LEU A 44 4.76 -3.37 10.67
CA LEU A 44 5.04 -1.94 10.86
C LEU A 44 6.50 -1.60 10.58
N ASN A 45 7.44 -2.43 11.02
CA ASN A 45 8.86 -2.26 10.76
C ASN A 45 9.18 -2.27 9.27
N ARG A 46 8.50 -3.08 8.47
CA ARG A 46 8.61 -3.09 7.00
C ARG A 46 8.14 -1.77 6.37
N ARG A 47 7.22 -1.07 7.01
CA ARG A 47 6.65 0.20 6.51
C ARG A 47 7.37 1.44 7.06
N ARG A 48 7.95 1.41 8.26
CA ARG A 48 8.48 2.59 8.95
C ARG A 48 9.50 3.37 8.10
N PRO A 49 9.69 4.69 8.34
CA PRO A 49 10.75 5.47 7.70
C PRO A 49 12.14 5.13 8.24
N GLY A 50 13.19 5.50 7.53
CA GLY A 50 14.58 5.39 8.01
C GLY A 50 15.13 3.98 8.06
N GLN A 51 14.62 3.06 7.23
CA GLN A 51 15.04 1.65 7.21
C GLN A 51 16.39 1.42 6.52
N SER A 52 16.78 2.31 5.61
CA SER A 52 17.97 2.14 4.77
C SER A 52 18.49 3.47 4.24
N ASP A 53 19.63 3.43 3.59
CA ASP A 53 20.27 4.54 2.90
C ASP A 53 19.50 5.07 1.67
N ILE A 54 18.59 4.27 1.10
CA ILE A 54 17.69 4.68 0.00
C ILE A 54 16.34 5.21 0.49
N SER A 55 16.15 5.40 1.80
CA SER A 55 14.93 5.95 2.39
C SER A 55 15.16 7.32 3.02
N THR A 56 14.06 7.94 3.49
CA THR A 56 14.12 9.19 4.25
C THR A 56 14.98 9.03 5.52
N PRO A 57 15.71 10.06 5.93
CA PRO A 57 16.46 10.06 7.20
C PRO A 57 15.57 10.19 8.44
N ARG A 58 14.26 10.41 8.30
CA ARG A 58 13.31 10.43 9.43
C ARG A 58 13.32 9.07 10.12
N LYS A 59 13.31 9.07 11.45
CA LYS A 59 13.24 7.85 12.28
C LYS A 59 12.01 7.93 13.16
N GLU A 60 11.19 6.88 13.13
CA GLU A 60 10.03 6.69 14.00
C GLU A 60 10.08 5.27 14.53
N GLY A 61 9.70 5.09 15.79
CA GLY A 61 9.59 3.75 16.39
C GLY A 61 8.43 2.95 15.81
N ASP A 62 7.35 3.66 15.45
CA ASP A 62 6.08 3.09 14.96
C ASP A 62 5.57 1.95 15.87
N VAL A 63 5.70 2.11 17.19
CA VAL A 63 5.21 1.13 18.15
C VAL A 63 3.69 1.26 18.27
N VAL A 64 3.00 0.14 18.07
CA VAL A 64 1.54 0.08 18.23
C VAL A 64 1.16 -0.18 19.70
N GLU A 65 0.17 0.57 20.18
CA GLU A 65 -0.47 0.37 21.49
C GLU A 65 -1.93 0.00 21.26
N PHE A 66 -2.34 -1.18 21.69
CA PHE A 66 -3.73 -1.64 21.63
C PHE A 66 -4.51 -1.17 22.84
N LEU A 67 -5.72 -0.65 22.62
CA LEU A 67 -6.56 -0.03 23.65
C LEU A 67 -7.79 -0.87 23.98
N SER A 68 -8.25 -1.73 23.08
CA SER A 68 -9.44 -2.57 23.24
C SER A 68 -9.49 -3.75 22.29
N GLY A 69 -10.46 -4.64 22.47
CA GLY A 69 -10.78 -5.74 21.57
C GLY A 69 -9.87 -6.96 21.69
N ILE A 70 -9.01 -7.03 22.71
CA ILE A 70 -8.06 -8.10 22.95
C ILE A 70 -8.17 -8.58 24.41
N PHE A 71 -8.22 -9.88 24.60
CA PHE A 71 -8.18 -10.52 25.91
C PHE A 71 -7.33 -11.79 25.84
N GLU A 72 -6.37 -11.95 26.75
CA GLU A 72 -5.41 -13.07 26.79
C GLU A 72 -4.75 -13.37 25.42
N GLY A 73 -4.35 -12.32 24.70
CA GLY A 73 -3.70 -12.44 23.40
C GLY A 73 -4.62 -12.84 22.24
N LYS A 74 -5.94 -12.81 22.42
CA LYS A 74 -6.93 -13.16 21.39
C LYS A 74 -7.92 -12.04 21.16
N THR A 75 -8.42 -11.95 19.93
CA THR A 75 -9.51 -11.04 19.59
C THR A 75 -10.80 -11.43 20.29
N THR A 76 -11.55 -10.45 20.78
CA THR A 76 -12.82 -10.67 21.50
C THR A 76 -14.06 -10.63 20.58
N GLY A 77 -13.91 -10.24 19.30
CA GLY A 77 -15.03 -9.97 18.39
C GLY A 77 -15.65 -8.57 18.58
N THR A 78 -15.10 -7.76 19.49
CA THR A 78 -15.49 -6.36 19.69
C THR A 78 -14.48 -5.43 19.02
N PRO A 79 -14.75 -4.12 18.88
CA PRO A 79 -13.85 -3.20 18.19
C PRO A 79 -12.43 -3.19 18.77
N ILE A 80 -11.44 -3.39 17.91
CA ILE A 80 -10.02 -3.32 18.23
C ILE A 80 -9.54 -1.91 17.95
N ALA A 81 -9.36 -1.12 19.01
CA ALA A 81 -8.80 0.23 18.90
C ALA A 81 -7.30 0.20 19.19
N PHE A 82 -6.53 1.00 18.44
CA PHE A 82 -5.09 1.12 18.62
C PHE A 82 -4.58 2.51 18.26
N VAL A 83 -3.42 2.85 18.79
CA VAL A 83 -2.72 4.12 18.53
C VAL A 83 -1.23 3.87 18.29
N ILE A 84 -0.63 4.73 17.47
CA ILE A 84 0.80 4.86 17.22
C ILE A 84 1.16 6.32 17.49
N TRP A 85 1.95 6.57 18.52
CA TRP A 85 2.34 7.92 18.90
C TRP A 85 3.38 8.49 17.92
N ASN A 86 3.31 9.80 17.67
CA ASN A 86 4.29 10.50 16.88
C ASN A 86 5.42 10.98 17.80
N GLU A 87 6.64 10.49 17.57
CA GLU A 87 7.81 10.79 18.45
C GLU A 87 8.77 11.81 17.83
N ASN A 88 8.91 11.82 16.50
CA ASN A 88 9.94 12.59 15.79
C ASN A 88 9.35 13.58 14.79
N GLN A 89 8.35 14.35 15.25
CA GLN A 89 7.76 15.43 14.47
C GLN A 89 8.52 16.74 14.69
N HIS A 90 9.11 17.30 13.62
CA HIS A 90 9.73 18.63 13.63
C HIS A 90 8.83 19.59 12.85
N SER A 91 7.87 20.21 13.53
CA SER A 91 6.87 21.09 12.89
C SER A 91 7.49 22.34 12.27
N THR A 92 8.56 22.86 12.85
CA THR A 92 9.31 24.02 12.35
C THR A 92 9.97 23.81 10.99
N ASP A 93 10.26 22.55 10.62
CA ASP A 93 10.81 22.22 9.29
C ASP A 93 9.87 22.62 8.14
N TYR A 94 8.59 22.91 8.42
CA TYR A 94 7.55 23.20 7.43
C TYR A 94 7.06 24.65 7.44
N ASP A 95 7.59 25.54 8.30
CA ASP A 95 7.12 26.92 8.42
C ASP A 95 7.26 27.71 7.10
N HIS A 96 8.32 27.44 6.32
CA HIS A 96 8.53 28.03 4.99
C HIS A 96 7.48 27.61 3.94
N LEU A 97 6.67 26.55 4.22
CA LEU A 97 5.62 26.05 3.34
C LEU A 97 4.22 26.58 3.71
N LYS A 98 4.12 27.41 4.76
CA LYS A 98 2.83 27.91 5.26
C LYS A 98 2.03 28.66 4.20
N GLU A 99 2.71 29.47 3.41
CA GLU A 99 2.09 30.34 2.42
C GLU A 99 2.40 29.92 0.97
N VAL A 100 2.84 28.69 0.76
CA VAL A 100 3.28 28.19 -0.55
C VAL A 100 2.54 26.90 -0.92
N TYR A 101 2.25 26.71 -2.19
CA TYR A 101 1.71 25.48 -2.74
C TYR A 101 2.82 24.64 -3.36
N ARG A 102 3.14 23.48 -2.79
CA ARG A 102 4.10 22.55 -3.39
C ARG A 102 3.52 21.96 -4.67
N PRO A 103 4.28 21.94 -5.80
CA PRO A 103 3.84 21.30 -7.03
C PRO A 103 3.39 19.86 -6.82
N SER A 104 2.25 19.47 -7.39
CA SER A 104 1.66 18.12 -7.31
C SER A 104 1.41 17.58 -5.89
N HIS A 105 1.44 18.45 -4.87
CA HIS A 105 1.08 18.12 -3.49
C HIS A 105 -0.37 18.53 -3.17
N ALA A 106 -0.91 18.06 -2.05
CA ALA A 106 -2.29 18.32 -1.63
C ALA A 106 -2.54 19.76 -1.12
N ASP A 107 -1.54 20.63 -1.06
CA ASP A 107 -1.61 21.92 -0.39
C ASP A 107 -2.75 22.80 -0.90
N TYR A 108 -2.81 23.02 -2.23
CA TYR A 108 -3.86 23.83 -2.86
C TYR A 108 -5.25 23.22 -2.68
N THR A 109 -5.38 21.93 -3.01
CA THR A 109 -6.68 21.25 -3.00
C THR A 109 -7.28 21.14 -1.61
N TYR A 110 -6.46 20.90 -0.59
CA TYR A 110 -6.93 20.91 0.81
C TYR A 110 -7.33 22.29 1.29
N GLN A 111 -6.53 23.32 0.97
CA GLN A 111 -6.87 24.71 1.30
C GLN A 111 -8.21 25.11 0.68
N GLN A 112 -8.42 24.80 -0.60
CA GLN A 112 -9.67 25.14 -1.30
C GLN A 112 -10.87 24.35 -0.78
N LYS A 113 -10.70 23.08 -0.46
CA LYS A 113 -11.79 22.21 -0.04
C LYS A 113 -12.24 22.46 1.39
N TYR A 114 -11.30 22.66 2.31
CA TYR A 114 -11.57 22.71 3.74
C TYR A 114 -11.50 24.13 4.33
N GLY A 115 -11.02 25.12 3.55
CA GLY A 115 -10.81 26.49 4.03
C GLY A 115 -9.62 26.67 4.98
N ILE A 116 -9.11 25.58 5.54
CA ILE A 116 -7.96 25.53 6.44
C ILE A 116 -7.05 24.35 6.06
N ARG A 117 -5.75 24.57 6.20
CA ARG A 117 -4.74 23.55 5.95
C ARG A 117 -3.72 23.51 7.10
N ASP A 118 -3.46 22.34 7.64
CA ASP A 118 -2.28 22.13 8.45
C ASP A 118 -1.07 21.99 7.51
N HIS A 119 -0.24 23.03 7.43
CA HIS A 119 0.94 23.08 6.56
C HIS A 119 2.06 22.15 7.03
N ARG A 120 2.01 21.67 8.27
CA ARG A 120 3.04 20.81 8.88
C ARG A 120 2.94 19.40 8.32
N GLY A 121 3.82 19.03 7.39
CA GLY A 121 3.99 17.69 6.84
C GLY A 121 2.85 17.10 6.00
N GLY A 122 1.74 17.83 5.80
CA GLY A 122 0.62 17.41 4.94
C GLY A 122 -0.55 16.73 5.67
N GLY A 123 -0.56 16.67 7.01
CA GLY A 123 -1.72 16.19 7.78
C GLY A 123 -2.19 14.80 7.37
N ARG A 124 -3.48 14.67 7.02
CA ARG A 124 -4.11 13.42 6.54
C ARG A 124 -3.65 12.99 5.13
N SER A 125 -3.09 13.89 4.31
CA SER A 125 -2.53 13.53 3.00
C SER A 125 -1.14 12.93 3.09
N SER A 126 -0.52 12.95 4.27
CA SER A 126 0.80 12.37 4.49
C SER A 126 0.77 10.85 4.48
N ALA A 127 1.79 10.22 3.88
CA ALA A 127 1.99 8.78 3.95
C ALA A 127 2.19 8.24 5.40
N ARG A 128 2.28 9.10 6.40
CA ARG A 128 2.34 8.72 7.83
C ARG A 128 1.09 7.93 8.25
N GLU A 129 -0.10 8.30 7.75
CA GLU A 129 -1.36 7.66 8.10
C GLU A 129 -1.41 6.18 7.71
N THR A 130 -0.60 5.75 6.72
CA THR A 130 -0.56 4.36 6.27
C THR A 130 -0.01 3.38 7.31
N ALA A 131 0.65 3.86 8.39
CA ALA A 131 1.06 2.97 9.48
C ALA A 131 -0.16 2.35 10.17
N SER A 132 -1.23 3.11 10.35
CA SER A 132 -2.49 2.57 10.91
C SER A 132 -3.15 1.54 9.99
N ARG A 133 -3.03 1.71 8.65
CA ARG A 133 -3.50 0.71 7.67
C ARG A 133 -2.73 -0.60 7.78
N VAL A 134 -1.41 -0.52 8.02
CA VAL A 134 -0.56 -1.71 8.16
C VAL A 134 -0.93 -2.51 9.41
N VAL A 135 -1.27 -1.86 10.53
CA VAL A 135 -1.78 -2.56 11.72
C VAL A 135 -3.08 -3.31 11.41
N ALA A 136 -4.07 -2.63 10.82
CA ALA A 136 -5.34 -3.25 10.46
C ALA A 136 -5.16 -4.39 9.44
N GLY A 137 -4.28 -4.19 8.44
CA GLY A 137 -3.94 -5.21 7.45
C GLY A 137 -3.20 -6.40 8.06
N ALA A 138 -2.33 -6.18 9.05
CA ALA A 138 -1.65 -7.27 9.76
C ALA A 138 -2.63 -8.11 10.58
N ILE A 139 -3.62 -7.50 11.23
CA ILE A 139 -4.73 -8.21 11.87
C ILE A 139 -5.49 -9.06 10.83
N ALA A 140 -5.83 -8.48 9.68
CA ALA A 140 -6.50 -9.21 8.60
C ALA A 140 -5.64 -10.37 8.05
N LYS A 141 -4.32 -10.19 7.90
CA LYS A 141 -3.38 -11.25 7.50
C LYS A 141 -3.39 -12.44 8.48
N LEU A 142 -3.45 -12.19 9.80
CA LEU A 142 -3.52 -13.26 10.80
C LEU A 142 -4.80 -14.10 10.63
N VAL A 143 -5.93 -13.47 10.34
CA VAL A 143 -7.18 -14.19 10.05
C VAL A 143 -7.07 -14.99 8.75
N LEU A 144 -6.61 -14.36 7.66
CA LEU A 144 -6.49 -14.99 6.34
C LEU A 144 -5.49 -16.15 6.31
N LYS A 145 -4.41 -16.06 7.08
CA LYS A 145 -3.42 -17.13 7.23
C LYS A 145 -4.06 -18.42 7.75
N ASN A 146 -4.97 -18.32 8.72
CA ASN A 146 -5.71 -19.47 9.25
C ASN A 146 -6.64 -20.10 8.18
N MET A 147 -6.93 -19.38 7.11
CA MET A 147 -7.73 -19.84 5.97
C MET A 147 -6.85 -20.33 4.80
N GLY A 148 -5.53 -20.34 4.96
CA GLY A 148 -4.57 -20.74 3.93
C GLY A 148 -4.38 -19.71 2.81
N ILE A 149 -4.75 -18.44 3.05
CA ILE A 149 -4.57 -17.36 2.08
C ILE A 149 -3.28 -16.61 2.41
N GLU A 150 -2.39 -16.52 1.42
CA GLU A 150 -1.10 -15.85 1.50
C GLU A 150 -1.04 -14.65 0.55
N ILE A 151 -0.53 -13.52 1.02
CA ILE A 151 -0.42 -12.27 0.28
C ILE A 151 1.03 -11.85 0.28
N THR A 152 1.60 -11.68 -0.90
CA THR A 152 2.99 -11.31 -1.09
C THR A 152 3.09 -10.18 -2.11
N ALA A 153 3.66 -9.04 -1.72
CA ALA A 153 3.94 -7.93 -2.62
C ALA A 153 5.44 -7.65 -2.70
N TYR A 154 5.88 -7.14 -3.85
CA TYR A 154 7.29 -6.84 -4.10
C TYR A 154 7.44 -5.71 -5.11
N THR A 155 8.60 -5.06 -5.11
CA THR A 155 8.96 -4.06 -6.10
C THR A 155 9.34 -4.76 -7.40
N SER A 156 8.57 -4.53 -8.46
CA SER A 156 8.82 -5.11 -9.79
C SER A 156 9.40 -4.11 -10.80
N GLN A 157 9.31 -2.80 -10.50
CA GLN A 157 9.90 -1.77 -11.35
C GLN A 157 10.25 -0.51 -10.55
N VAL A 158 11.41 0.11 -10.85
CA VAL A 158 11.79 1.44 -10.38
C VAL A 158 12.22 2.27 -11.59
N GLY A 159 11.49 3.31 -11.91
CA GLY A 159 11.73 4.11 -13.12
C GLY A 159 11.72 3.23 -14.36
N HIS A 160 12.84 3.21 -15.09
CA HIS A 160 13.04 2.40 -16.30
C HIS A 160 13.60 0.98 -16.02
N ILE A 161 13.97 0.68 -14.79
CA ILE A 161 14.54 -0.61 -14.40
C ILE A 161 13.39 -1.55 -14.03
N VAL A 162 13.19 -2.58 -14.84
CA VAL A 162 12.07 -3.52 -14.75
C VAL A 162 12.61 -4.92 -14.43
N MET A 163 11.95 -5.64 -13.54
CA MET A 163 12.18 -7.05 -13.30
C MET A 163 11.79 -7.86 -14.55
N THR A 164 12.62 -8.82 -14.93
CA THR A 164 12.46 -9.57 -16.19
C THR A 164 11.67 -10.86 -16.03
N ASN A 165 11.73 -11.47 -14.85
CA ASN A 165 11.04 -12.73 -14.58
C ASN A 165 9.63 -12.51 -14.03
N SER A 166 8.72 -13.41 -14.35
CA SER A 166 7.38 -13.44 -13.77
C SER A 166 7.40 -14.00 -12.34
N PHE A 167 6.32 -13.78 -11.57
CA PHE A 167 6.23 -14.27 -10.19
C PHE A 167 6.27 -15.81 -10.08
N GLU A 168 5.88 -16.51 -11.13
CA GLU A 168 5.93 -17.99 -11.15
C GLU A 168 7.36 -18.54 -11.24
N SER A 169 8.31 -17.72 -11.72
CA SER A 169 9.69 -18.13 -12.00
C SER A 169 10.73 -17.58 -11.00
N VAL A 170 10.32 -16.69 -10.07
CA VAL A 170 11.22 -16.13 -9.05
C VAL A 170 10.93 -16.69 -7.67
N ASP A 171 11.96 -16.74 -6.84
CA ASP A 171 11.82 -17.09 -5.43
C ASP A 171 11.36 -15.86 -4.61
N LEU A 172 10.06 -15.79 -4.32
CA LEU A 172 9.47 -14.70 -3.55
C LEU A 172 9.97 -14.63 -2.10
N SER A 173 10.62 -15.68 -1.57
CA SER A 173 11.24 -15.63 -0.23
C SER A 173 12.41 -14.66 -0.16
N LEU A 174 12.97 -14.27 -1.30
CA LEU A 174 14.09 -13.33 -1.42
C LEU A 174 13.68 -11.85 -1.33
N ILE A 175 12.40 -11.54 -1.23
CA ILE A 175 11.91 -10.14 -1.22
C ILE A 175 12.56 -9.32 -0.11
N GLU A 176 12.66 -9.85 1.09
CA GLU A 176 13.26 -9.16 2.23
C GLU A 176 14.80 -9.26 2.27
N SER A 177 15.44 -9.91 1.29
CA SER A 177 16.91 -10.04 1.21
C SER A 177 17.61 -8.72 0.85
N ASN A 178 16.88 -7.73 0.37
CA ASN A 178 17.41 -6.43 -0.02
C ASN A 178 16.44 -5.27 0.33
N VAL A 179 17.00 -4.07 0.41
CA VAL A 179 16.29 -2.88 0.88
C VAL A 179 15.24 -2.35 -0.11
N VAL A 180 15.30 -2.71 -1.40
CA VAL A 180 14.30 -2.29 -2.39
C VAL A 180 13.14 -3.28 -2.50
N ARG A 181 13.25 -4.47 -1.86
CA ARG A 181 12.25 -5.53 -1.87
C ARG A 181 11.92 -6.05 -3.27
N CYS A 182 12.93 -6.25 -4.09
CA CYS A 182 12.84 -6.90 -5.38
C CYS A 182 13.43 -8.32 -5.26
N PRO A 183 12.70 -9.39 -5.62
CA PRO A 183 13.20 -10.76 -5.46
C PRO A 183 14.31 -11.13 -6.46
N GLU A 184 14.52 -10.33 -7.51
CA GLU A 184 15.53 -10.55 -8.54
C GLU A 184 16.79 -9.75 -8.20
N LYS A 185 17.84 -10.43 -7.71
CA LYS A 185 19.04 -9.83 -7.12
C LYS A 185 19.71 -8.77 -8.00
N ASP A 186 20.02 -9.12 -9.25
CA ASP A 186 20.75 -8.22 -10.17
C ASP A 186 19.93 -6.96 -10.50
N THR A 187 18.62 -7.13 -10.62
CA THR A 187 17.67 -6.02 -10.83
C THR A 187 17.55 -5.16 -9.55
N ALA A 188 17.53 -5.79 -8.38
CA ALA A 188 17.51 -5.09 -7.09
C ALA A 188 18.75 -4.18 -6.93
N GLU A 189 19.94 -4.67 -7.26
CA GLU A 189 21.19 -3.90 -7.20
C GLU A 189 21.14 -2.67 -8.12
N LYS A 190 20.64 -2.82 -9.35
CA LYS A 190 20.45 -1.69 -10.30
C LYS A 190 19.42 -0.68 -9.77
N MET A 191 18.30 -1.14 -9.24
CA MET A 191 17.27 -0.28 -8.64
C MET A 191 17.83 0.53 -7.47
N ILE A 192 18.58 -0.12 -6.57
CA ILE A 192 19.22 0.54 -5.42
C ILE A 192 20.20 1.60 -5.87
N ALA A 193 21.07 1.29 -6.83
CA ALA A 193 22.04 2.24 -7.37
C ALA A 193 21.34 3.47 -7.99
N TYR A 194 20.27 3.26 -8.75
CA TYR A 194 19.51 4.33 -9.39
C TYR A 194 18.79 5.22 -8.36
N ILE A 195 18.20 4.65 -7.31
CA ILE A 195 17.58 5.42 -6.22
C ILE A 195 18.63 6.27 -5.48
N LYS A 196 19.83 5.73 -5.23
CA LYS A 196 20.93 6.48 -4.60
C LYS A 196 21.37 7.67 -5.45
N GLN A 197 21.56 7.47 -6.74
CA GLN A 197 21.88 8.54 -7.68
C GLN A 197 20.84 9.66 -7.61
N LEU A 198 19.56 9.35 -7.71
CA LEU A 198 18.48 10.35 -7.66
C LEU A 198 18.39 11.07 -6.30
N LYS A 199 18.70 10.36 -5.21
CA LYS A 199 18.80 10.98 -3.88
C LYS A 199 19.92 12.03 -3.82
N GLU A 200 21.08 11.75 -4.41
CA GLU A 200 22.20 12.71 -4.50
C GLU A 200 21.84 13.91 -5.40
N GLU A 201 21.06 13.68 -6.46
CA GLU A 201 20.54 14.72 -7.34
C GLU A 201 19.41 15.56 -6.70
N GLY A 202 18.92 15.19 -5.51
CA GLY A 202 17.80 15.83 -4.84
C GLY A 202 16.44 15.59 -5.53
N ASP A 203 16.31 14.49 -6.28
CA ASP A 203 15.12 14.12 -7.05
C ASP A 203 14.42 12.87 -6.50
N SER A 204 13.35 12.46 -7.16
CA SER A 204 12.55 11.29 -6.77
C SER A 204 12.14 10.46 -7.99
N ILE A 205 11.80 9.21 -7.75
CA ILE A 205 11.33 8.27 -8.78
C ILE A 205 10.16 7.44 -8.28
N GLY A 206 9.26 7.10 -9.19
CA GLY A 206 8.18 6.16 -9.00
C GLY A 206 8.52 4.77 -9.52
N GLY A 207 7.53 3.92 -9.58
CA GLY A 207 7.66 2.58 -10.13
C GLY A 207 6.41 1.73 -9.87
N ILE A 208 6.58 0.41 -9.87
CA ILE A 208 5.50 -0.55 -9.78
C ILE A 208 5.76 -1.55 -8.65
N ILE A 209 4.72 -1.79 -7.86
CA ILE A 209 4.64 -2.90 -6.93
C ILE A 209 3.71 -3.95 -7.53
N SER A 210 4.20 -5.19 -7.64
CA SER A 210 3.39 -6.37 -7.97
C SER A 210 2.95 -7.06 -6.69
N CYS A 211 1.74 -7.62 -6.70
CA CYS A 211 1.19 -8.39 -5.60
C CYS A 211 0.63 -9.70 -6.12
N VAL A 212 0.93 -10.79 -5.41
CA VAL A 212 0.42 -12.14 -5.67
C VAL A 212 -0.31 -12.64 -4.45
N ILE A 213 -1.47 -13.25 -4.67
CA ILE A 213 -2.30 -13.80 -3.60
C ILE A 213 -2.56 -15.26 -3.92
N LYS A 214 -2.19 -16.16 -3.01
CA LYS A 214 -2.37 -17.60 -3.13
C LYS A 214 -3.45 -18.10 -2.19
N GLY A 215 -4.08 -19.22 -2.52
CA GLY A 215 -5.02 -19.91 -1.65
C GLY A 215 -6.42 -19.26 -1.59
N VAL A 216 -6.74 -18.31 -2.46
CA VAL A 216 -8.06 -17.67 -2.47
C VAL A 216 -9.10 -18.67 -3.01
N PRO A 217 -10.18 -18.98 -2.25
CA PRO A 217 -11.22 -19.87 -2.74
C PRO A 217 -12.03 -19.23 -3.87
N VAL A 218 -12.70 -20.06 -4.67
CA VAL A 218 -13.68 -19.57 -5.64
C VAL A 218 -14.80 -18.85 -4.91
N GLY A 219 -15.24 -17.69 -5.43
CA GLY A 219 -16.48 -17.04 -4.99
C GLY A 219 -16.30 -15.73 -4.23
N LEU A 220 -15.10 -15.11 -4.18
CA LEU A 220 -14.94 -13.77 -3.61
C LEU A 220 -15.21 -12.70 -4.67
N GLY A 221 -16.04 -11.73 -4.33
CA GLY A 221 -16.51 -10.66 -5.22
C GLY A 221 -17.99 -10.80 -5.56
N GLU A 222 -18.65 -9.66 -5.78
CA GLU A 222 -20.09 -9.58 -6.03
C GLU A 222 -20.41 -8.74 -7.27
N PRO A 223 -21.29 -9.20 -8.16
CA PRO A 223 -21.85 -8.32 -9.18
C PRO A 223 -22.80 -7.29 -8.48
N VAL A 224 -22.99 -6.07 -8.96
CA VAL A 224 -22.34 -5.47 -10.12
C VAL A 224 -21.19 -4.58 -9.69
N PHE A 225 -21.27 -3.94 -8.51
CA PHE A 225 -20.37 -2.86 -8.06
C PHE A 225 -19.30 -3.32 -7.08
N ASP A 226 -19.49 -4.44 -6.39
CA ASP A 226 -18.50 -5.02 -5.47
C ASP A 226 -17.64 -6.11 -6.12
N LYS A 227 -17.35 -5.93 -7.41
CA LYS A 227 -16.41 -6.78 -8.16
C LYS A 227 -15.09 -6.91 -7.44
N LEU A 228 -14.50 -8.11 -7.37
CA LEU A 228 -13.23 -8.31 -6.67
C LEU A 228 -12.13 -7.35 -7.13
N GLN A 229 -11.94 -7.23 -8.46
CA GLN A 229 -10.94 -6.29 -9.01
C GLN A 229 -11.29 -4.82 -8.73
N ALA A 230 -12.56 -4.44 -8.68
CA ALA A 230 -12.96 -3.07 -8.39
C ALA A 230 -12.69 -2.71 -6.92
N ARG A 231 -12.93 -3.63 -5.99
CA ARG A 231 -12.64 -3.47 -4.56
C ARG A 231 -11.12 -3.41 -4.31
N LEU A 232 -10.34 -4.28 -4.97
CA LEU A 232 -8.87 -4.21 -4.94
C LEU A 232 -8.36 -2.90 -5.51
N ALA A 233 -8.84 -2.48 -6.68
CA ALA A 233 -8.46 -1.21 -7.30
C ALA A 233 -8.78 0.00 -6.40
N GLN A 234 -9.96 0.05 -5.81
CA GLN A 234 -10.34 1.10 -4.85
C GLN A 234 -9.39 1.15 -3.65
N ALA A 235 -9.06 -0.01 -3.09
CA ALA A 235 -8.14 -0.12 -1.97
C ALA A 235 -6.74 0.38 -2.35
N MET A 236 -6.20 -0.07 -3.49
CA MET A 236 -4.88 0.32 -3.98
C MET A 236 -4.81 1.80 -4.34
N LEU A 237 -5.79 2.35 -5.07
CA LEU A 237 -5.84 3.76 -5.45
C LEU A 237 -6.11 4.71 -4.26
N SER A 238 -6.49 4.19 -3.11
CA SER A 238 -6.57 4.94 -1.86
C SER A 238 -5.20 5.15 -1.19
N ILE A 239 -4.16 4.43 -1.61
CA ILE A 239 -2.80 4.58 -1.09
C ILE A 239 -2.18 5.87 -1.65
N ASN A 240 -1.43 6.60 -0.82
CA ASN A 240 -0.76 7.83 -1.25
C ASN A 240 0.20 7.55 -2.42
N ALA A 241 0.25 8.46 -3.38
CA ALA A 241 1.08 8.41 -4.59
C ALA A 241 0.71 7.31 -5.61
N THR A 242 -0.34 6.53 -5.42
CA THR A 242 -0.80 5.59 -6.44
C THR A 242 -1.47 6.32 -7.61
N HIS A 243 -1.18 5.90 -8.84
CA HIS A 243 -1.71 6.48 -10.08
C HIS A 243 -2.20 5.44 -11.09
N GLY A 244 -2.07 4.15 -10.80
CA GLY A 244 -2.52 3.09 -11.68
C GLY A 244 -2.68 1.77 -10.97
N PHE A 245 -3.58 0.95 -11.51
CA PHE A 245 -3.86 -0.41 -11.09
C PHE A 245 -4.20 -1.24 -12.32
N ASP A 246 -3.61 -2.42 -12.43
CA ASP A 246 -4.05 -3.45 -13.36
C ASP A 246 -3.95 -4.84 -12.72
N TYR A 247 -4.63 -5.83 -13.30
CA TYR A 247 -4.63 -7.22 -12.82
C TYR A 247 -4.60 -8.20 -14.00
N GLY A 248 -4.10 -9.39 -13.74
CA GLY A 248 -3.89 -10.36 -14.80
C GLY A 248 -2.93 -9.81 -15.86
N ARG A 249 -3.25 -10.00 -17.13
CA ARG A 249 -2.49 -9.38 -18.24
C ARG A 249 -2.61 -7.86 -18.29
N GLY A 250 -3.61 -7.29 -17.63
CA GLY A 250 -3.77 -5.84 -17.51
C GLY A 250 -3.70 -5.14 -18.86
N PHE A 251 -2.93 -4.06 -18.93
CA PHE A 251 -2.76 -3.28 -20.17
C PHE A 251 -2.07 -4.06 -21.30
N GLU A 252 -1.26 -5.09 -21.01
CA GLU A 252 -0.62 -5.91 -22.04
C GLU A 252 -1.64 -6.74 -22.82
N GLY A 253 -2.77 -7.09 -22.18
CA GLY A 253 -3.85 -7.86 -22.81
C GLY A 253 -4.53 -7.16 -23.99
N VAL A 254 -4.37 -5.82 -24.12
CA VAL A 254 -4.99 -5.06 -25.22
C VAL A 254 -4.48 -5.49 -26.61
N SER A 255 -3.26 -6.00 -26.68
CA SER A 255 -2.64 -6.49 -27.93
C SER A 255 -2.99 -7.95 -28.26
N LEU A 256 -3.62 -8.68 -27.34
CA LEU A 256 -3.98 -10.08 -27.52
C LEU A 256 -5.36 -10.24 -28.16
N LYS A 257 -5.51 -11.25 -29.01
CA LYS A 257 -6.82 -11.67 -29.50
C LYS A 257 -7.59 -12.41 -28.39
N GLY A 258 -8.91 -12.44 -28.46
CA GLY A 258 -9.71 -13.17 -27.49
C GLY A 258 -9.31 -14.65 -27.33
N SER A 259 -8.93 -15.32 -28.42
CA SER A 259 -8.43 -16.70 -28.41
C SER A 259 -7.08 -16.88 -27.68
N GLU A 260 -6.28 -15.82 -27.60
CA GLU A 260 -4.97 -15.79 -26.91
C GLU A 260 -5.14 -15.38 -25.43
N MET A 261 -6.14 -14.55 -25.16
CA MET A 261 -6.45 -14.04 -23.82
C MET A 261 -7.27 -15.02 -22.98
N ASN A 262 -8.13 -15.85 -23.61
CA ASN A 262 -9.04 -16.74 -22.90
C ASN A 262 -8.30 -17.87 -22.16
N ASP A 263 -8.58 -18.01 -20.87
CA ASP A 263 -8.08 -19.09 -20.02
C ASP A 263 -8.96 -20.34 -20.20
N ALA A 264 -8.49 -21.34 -20.97
CA ALA A 264 -9.22 -22.57 -21.20
C ALA A 264 -9.37 -23.39 -19.91
N PHE A 265 -10.57 -23.80 -19.57
CA PHE A 265 -10.82 -24.67 -18.42
C PHE A 265 -10.20 -26.05 -18.62
N VAL A 266 -9.60 -26.58 -17.57
CA VAL A 266 -9.01 -27.92 -17.50
C VAL A 266 -9.40 -28.61 -16.19
N LYS A 267 -9.34 -29.91 -16.16
CA LYS A 267 -9.52 -30.70 -14.94
C LYS A 267 -8.14 -31.04 -14.35
N VAL A 268 -7.90 -30.66 -13.10
CA VAL A 268 -6.71 -30.99 -12.33
C VAL A 268 -7.16 -31.59 -11.00
N ASP A 269 -6.73 -32.81 -10.67
CA ASP A 269 -7.07 -33.49 -9.40
C ASP A 269 -8.57 -33.41 -9.04
N ASP A 270 -9.44 -33.73 -10.00
CA ASP A 270 -10.91 -33.68 -9.92
C ASP A 270 -11.50 -32.26 -9.66
N LYS A 271 -10.70 -31.21 -9.75
CA LYS A 271 -11.15 -29.82 -9.64
C LYS A 271 -11.11 -29.12 -10.99
N VAL A 272 -11.99 -28.14 -11.15
CA VAL A 272 -11.94 -27.22 -12.29
C VAL A 272 -10.80 -26.23 -12.07
N SER A 273 -9.95 -26.04 -13.06
CA SER A 273 -8.83 -25.12 -13.10
C SER A 273 -8.74 -24.47 -14.47
N THR A 274 -7.75 -23.63 -14.72
CA THR A 274 -7.48 -23.06 -16.04
C THR A 274 -6.06 -23.39 -16.49
N ARG A 275 -5.87 -23.51 -17.81
CA ARG A 275 -4.57 -23.83 -18.43
C ARG A 275 -3.58 -22.65 -18.31
N THR A 276 -4.10 -21.45 -18.42
CA THR A 276 -3.40 -20.17 -18.28
C THR A 276 -4.10 -19.35 -17.22
N ASN A 277 -3.49 -18.27 -16.75
CA ASN A 277 -4.08 -17.37 -15.78
C ASN A 277 -4.01 -15.90 -16.26
N ASN A 278 -4.37 -15.66 -17.51
CA ASN A 278 -4.37 -14.33 -18.11
C ASN A 278 -5.37 -13.38 -17.41
N SER A 279 -6.47 -13.95 -16.91
CA SER A 279 -7.49 -13.22 -16.14
C SER A 279 -7.04 -12.83 -14.71
N GLY A 280 -5.86 -13.31 -14.27
CA GLY A 280 -5.32 -12.97 -12.94
C GLY A 280 -6.15 -13.47 -11.77
N GLY A 281 -6.69 -14.71 -11.87
CA GLY A 281 -7.47 -15.34 -10.81
C GLY A 281 -8.91 -14.83 -10.67
N ILE A 282 -9.37 -13.96 -11.58
CA ILE A 282 -10.69 -13.30 -11.51
C ILE A 282 -11.43 -13.48 -12.81
N GLN A 283 -12.54 -14.23 -12.77
CA GLN A 283 -13.42 -14.46 -13.92
C GLN A 283 -14.86 -14.12 -13.55
N GLY A 284 -15.58 -13.43 -14.44
CA GLY A 284 -16.94 -12.99 -14.15
C GLY A 284 -17.05 -12.13 -12.89
N VAL A 285 -16.01 -11.36 -12.57
CA VAL A 285 -15.85 -10.45 -11.41
C VAL A 285 -15.58 -11.13 -10.06
N ILE A 286 -15.43 -12.44 -10.04
CA ILE A 286 -15.35 -13.32 -8.88
C ILE A 286 -14.02 -14.11 -8.93
N SER A 287 -13.42 -14.41 -7.78
CA SER A 287 -12.24 -15.27 -7.70
C SER A 287 -12.55 -16.68 -8.24
N ASN A 288 -11.64 -17.25 -9.05
CA ASN A 288 -11.82 -18.55 -9.72
C ASN A 288 -10.97 -19.69 -9.10
N GLY A 289 -10.28 -19.42 -7.98
CA GLY A 289 -9.42 -20.39 -7.29
C GLY A 289 -7.98 -20.44 -7.79
N GLN A 290 -7.62 -19.67 -8.82
CA GLN A 290 -6.23 -19.46 -9.25
C GLN A 290 -5.58 -18.36 -8.43
N ASP A 291 -4.23 -18.26 -8.52
CA ASP A 291 -3.49 -17.16 -7.94
C ASP A 291 -4.00 -15.84 -8.51
N ILE A 292 -4.30 -14.90 -7.61
CA ILE A 292 -4.66 -13.54 -8.01
C ILE A 292 -3.37 -12.71 -8.07
N TYR A 293 -3.15 -12.01 -9.19
CA TYR A 293 -2.01 -11.11 -9.31
C TYR A 293 -2.42 -9.78 -9.93
N PHE A 294 -1.79 -8.71 -9.43
CA PHE A 294 -2.05 -7.34 -9.88
C PHE A 294 -0.82 -6.46 -9.70
N ARG A 295 -0.83 -5.30 -10.34
CA ARG A 295 0.23 -4.29 -10.28
C ARG A 295 -0.32 -2.95 -9.86
N VAL A 296 0.47 -2.21 -9.06
CA VAL A 296 0.12 -0.87 -8.57
C VAL A 296 1.23 0.09 -8.95
N LEU A 297 0.89 1.12 -9.71
CA LEU A 297 1.81 2.17 -10.13
C LEU A 297 1.84 3.30 -9.09
N PHE A 298 3.04 3.67 -8.68
CA PHE A 298 3.32 4.79 -7.81
C PHE A 298 4.06 5.89 -8.57
N LYS A 299 3.54 7.12 -8.52
CA LYS A 299 4.24 8.28 -9.08
C LYS A 299 5.45 8.67 -8.24
N PRO A 300 6.41 9.45 -8.77
CA PRO A 300 7.46 10.08 -7.98
C PRO A 300 6.91 10.92 -6.84
N VAL A 301 7.64 11.02 -5.74
CA VAL A 301 7.27 11.89 -4.61
C VAL A 301 7.29 13.35 -5.06
N ALA A 302 6.25 14.09 -4.75
CA ALA A 302 6.08 15.47 -5.22
C ALA A 302 7.06 16.46 -4.56
N THR A 303 7.47 16.20 -3.33
CA THR A 303 8.39 17.08 -2.60
C THR A 303 9.82 16.66 -2.84
N ILE A 304 10.58 17.46 -3.58
CA ILE A 304 11.97 17.23 -3.97
C ILE A 304 12.86 18.41 -3.56
N ALA A 305 14.16 18.18 -3.48
CA ALA A 305 15.14 19.22 -3.11
C ALA A 305 15.59 20.10 -4.29
N LYS A 306 15.01 19.88 -5.49
CA LYS A 306 15.24 20.74 -6.66
C LYS A 306 14.32 21.95 -6.61
N LYS A 307 14.81 23.06 -7.17
CA LYS A 307 14.02 24.28 -7.38
C LYS A 307 12.89 24.04 -8.38
N GLN A 308 11.69 24.47 -8.01
CA GLN A 308 10.48 24.31 -8.82
C GLN A 308 9.70 25.62 -8.86
N ASP A 309 9.19 25.99 -10.02
CA ASP A 309 8.25 27.09 -10.14
C ASP A 309 6.90 26.74 -9.52
N THR A 310 6.35 27.66 -8.73
CA THR A 310 5.04 27.49 -8.09
C THR A 310 4.39 28.85 -7.79
N LEU A 311 3.29 28.80 -7.02
CA LEU A 311 2.57 29.97 -6.54
C LEU A 311 2.52 29.99 -5.00
N ASP A 312 2.50 31.19 -4.44
CA ASP A 312 2.10 31.41 -3.06
C ASP A 312 0.56 31.46 -2.92
N ILE A 313 0.04 31.57 -1.70
CA ILE A 313 -1.40 31.66 -1.42
C ILE A 313 -2.06 32.93 -1.99
N HIS A 314 -1.28 33.95 -2.38
CA HIS A 314 -1.69 35.20 -2.98
C HIS A 314 -1.57 35.17 -4.53
N THR A 315 -1.27 33.99 -5.10
CA THR A 315 -1.10 33.79 -6.56
C THR A 315 0.16 34.44 -7.17
N ASN A 316 1.11 34.87 -6.36
CA ASN A 316 2.37 35.36 -6.87
C ASN A 316 3.26 34.21 -7.33
N LYS A 317 3.95 34.37 -8.47
CA LYS A 317 4.94 33.41 -8.93
C LYS A 317 6.17 33.41 -8.03
N ILE A 318 6.56 32.24 -7.58
CA ILE A 318 7.75 32.06 -6.74
C ILE A 318 8.52 30.83 -7.18
N GLU A 319 9.79 30.76 -6.82
CA GLU A 319 10.61 29.56 -6.91
C GLU A 319 10.67 28.88 -5.54
N LEU A 320 10.32 27.62 -5.46
CA LEU A 320 10.36 26.82 -4.24
C LEU A 320 11.46 25.77 -4.33
N GLU A 321 12.35 25.77 -3.37
CA GLU A 321 13.25 24.67 -3.04
C GLU A 321 12.76 24.03 -1.75
N ALA A 322 12.08 22.91 -1.84
CA ALA A 322 11.48 22.27 -0.67
C ALA A 322 12.57 21.61 0.17
N ARG A 323 12.79 22.15 1.36
CA ARG A 323 13.65 21.55 2.39
C ARG A 323 12.84 20.53 3.18
N GLY A 324 13.45 19.39 3.54
CA GLY A 324 12.77 18.39 4.34
C GLY A 324 13.33 16.98 4.15
N ARG A 325 12.76 16.04 4.90
CA ARG A 325 13.19 14.63 4.93
C ARG A 325 12.23 13.78 4.09
N HIS A 326 12.46 13.72 2.78
CA HIS A 326 11.60 13.00 1.84
C HIS A 326 12.24 11.69 1.36
N ASP A 327 11.40 10.73 0.99
CA ASP A 327 11.87 9.49 0.37
C ASP A 327 12.21 9.79 -1.11
N PRO A 328 13.37 9.39 -1.62
CA PRO A 328 13.64 9.45 -3.07
C PRO A 328 12.78 8.45 -3.85
N CYS A 329 12.34 7.36 -3.19
CA CYS A 329 11.45 6.35 -3.74
C CYS A 329 10.60 5.75 -2.61
N VAL A 330 9.28 5.72 -2.78
CA VAL A 330 8.36 5.21 -1.74
C VAL A 330 8.17 3.70 -1.79
N LEU A 331 8.54 3.04 -2.90
CA LEU A 331 8.21 1.63 -3.17
C LEU A 331 8.63 0.68 -2.04
N PRO A 332 9.86 0.77 -1.49
CA PRO A 332 10.29 -0.16 -0.44
C PRO A 332 9.36 -0.17 0.78
N ARG A 333 8.76 0.98 1.10
CA ARG A 333 7.82 1.13 2.22
C ARG A 333 6.39 0.78 1.83
N ALA A 334 6.03 1.00 0.57
CA ALA A 334 4.69 0.79 0.06
C ALA A 334 4.35 -0.70 -0.13
N VAL A 335 5.33 -1.59 -0.24
CA VAL A 335 5.13 -3.05 -0.29
C VAL A 335 4.24 -3.53 0.86
N ALA A 336 4.58 -3.21 2.11
CA ALA A 336 3.78 -3.59 3.27
C ALA A 336 2.37 -2.96 3.27
N ILE A 337 2.22 -1.77 2.68
CA ILE A 337 0.92 -1.08 2.58
C ILE A 337 0.03 -1.77 1.54
N VAL A 338 0.57 -2.16 0.40
CA VAL A 338 -0.15 -2.91 -0.64
C VAL A 338 -0.66 -4.23 -0.07
N GLU A 339 0.19 -4.99 0.63
CA GLU A 339 -0.23 -6.23 1.29
C GLU A 339 -1.32 -6.00 2.33
N ALA A 340 -1.19 -4.97 3.16
CA ALA A 340 -2.17 -4.63 4.20
C ALA A 340 -3.54 -4.28 3.62
N MET A 341 -3.59 -3.44 2.60
CA MET A 341 -4.83 -3.04 1.93
C MET A 341 -5.48 -4.23 1.19
N THR A 342 -4.66 -5.10 0.62
CA THR A 342 -5.12 -6.35 0.01
C THR A 342 -5.76 -7.27 1.06
N ALA A 343 -5.10 -7.46 2.20
CA ALA A 343 -5.60 -8.32 3.27
C ALA A 343 -6.95 -7.84 3.82
N MET A 344 -7.09 -6.55 4.10
CA MET A 344 -8.36 -5.99 4.56
C MET A 344 -9.48 -6.20 3.53
N THR A 345 -9.19 -5.97 2.25
CA THR A 345 -10.17 -6.13 1.16
C THR A 345 -10.61 -7.58 1.00
N LEU A 346 -9.67 -8.52 1.04
CA LEU A 346 -10.00 -9.94 0.90
C LEU A 346 -10.77 -10.48 2.10
N LEU A 347 -10.38 -10.08 3.32
CA LEU A 347 -11.10 -10.53 4.51
C LEU A 347 -12.53 -9.99 4.52
N ASP A 348 -12.74 -8.72 4.17
CA ASP A 348 -14.07 -8.13 4.05
C ASP A 348 -14.95 -8.92 3.05
N LEU A 349 -14.41 -9.21 1.86
CA LEU A 349 -15.13 -9.98 0.84
C LEU A 349 -15.33 -11.45 1.25
N TYR A 350 -14.40 -12.03 2.01
CA TYR A 350 -14.55 -13.38 2.52
C TYR A 350 -15.70 -13.48 3.53
N LEU A 351 -15.79 -12.52 4.45
CA LEU A 351 -16.87 -12.45 5.44
C LEU A 351 -18.24 -12.15 4.79
N ILE A 352 -18.27 -11.40 3.68
CA ILE A 352 -19.50 -11.15 2.92
C ILE A 352 -20.01 -12.44 2.25
N LYS A 353 -19.09 -13.30 1.76
CA LYS A 353 -19.44 -14.57 1.13
C LYS A 353 -19.96 -15.59 2.12
N SER A 354 -19.43 -15.61 3.36
CA SER A 354 -19.82 -16.57 4.41
C SER A 354 -21.10 -16.13 5.09
#